data_24017553910c1c7c5c4ac82721a22e3a
#
_entry.id   24017553910c1c7c5c4ac82721a22e3a
#
_cell.length_a   1.000
_cell.length_b   1.000
_cell.length_c   1.000
_cell.angle_alpha   90.00
_cell.angle_beta   90.00
_cell.angle_gamma   90.00
#
_symmetry.space_group_name_H-M   'P 1'
#
loop_
_entity.id
_entity.type
_entity.pdbx_description
1 polymer ?
#
loop_
_entity_poly.entity_id
_entity_poly.type
_entity_poly.pdbx_seq_one_letter_code
_entity_poly.pdbx_strand_id
1 'polypeptide(L)'
;VSYCGTSFQIGDSGSQIVITSGERLDSIIQKFSMILSNGLGACTSNDLQHDPYNVYAGTVTSSTISVIWSGIWSNSTGLNIYYDTQVTPSGWTLANATPIVTTVSNYTITNLVASTAYKIKVVDNGNSAACKPIEILISTPAA
;
A
#
# COMPACT_ATOMS: atom_id res chain seq x y z
N VAL A 1 -9.40 -5.02 -26.10
CA VAL A 1 -8.22 -5.77 -26.54
C VAL A 1 -7.97 -6.91 -25.57
N SER A 2 -7.69 -8.08 -26.10
CA SER A 2 -7.39 -9.28 -25.31
C SER A 2 -6.12 -9.97 -25.86
N TYR A 3 -5.47 -10.74 -24.98
CA TYR A 3 -4.30 -11.51 -25.36
C TYR A 3 -4.70 -12.73 -26.20
N CYS A 4 -4.12 -12.86 -27.40
CA CYS A 4 -4.42 -13.91 -28.36
C CYS A 4 -3.30 -14.96 -28.52
N GLY A 5 -2.24 -14.88 -27.71
CA GLY A 5 -1.13 -15.84 -27.73
C GLY A 5 -1.40 -17.10 -26.94
N THR A 6 -0.41 -17.98 -26.89
CA THR A 6 -0.41 -19.10 -25.94
C THR A 6 -0.20 -18.58 -24.54
N SER A 7 -0.80 -19.21 -23.54
CA SER A 7 -0.61 -18.85 -22.14
C SER A 7 0.88 -18.94 -21.75
N PHE A 8 1.37 -17.97 -20.98
CA PHE A 8 2.72 -17.98 -20.48
C PHE A 8 2.76 -17.53 -19.00
N GLN A 9 3.84 -17.85 -18.34
CA GLN A 9 4.05 -17.53 -16.93
C GLN A 9 5.22 -16.56 -16.78
N ILE A 10 5.10 -15.64 -15.81
CA ILE A 10 6.16 -14.71 -15.42
C ILE A 10 6.40 -14.88 -13.92
N GLY A 11 7.66 -15.05 -13.52
CA GLY A 11 8.09 -15.21 -12.12
C GLY A 11 8.63 -16.59 -11.81
N ASP A 12 9.16 -16.75 -10.61
CA ASP A 12 9.73 -18.01 -10.11
C ASP A 12 8.64 -18.92 -9.55
N SER A 13 9.01 -20.14 -9.18
CA SER A 13 8.10 -21.20 -8.72
C SER A 13 7.23 -20.88 -7.49
N GLY A 14 7.43 -19.74 -6.82
CA GLY A 14 6.63 -19.30 -5.67
C GLY A 14 5.72 -18.08 -5.93
N SER A 15 5.86 -17.41 -7.07
CA SER A 15 5.15 -16.14 -7.35
C SER A 15 4.91 -15.95 -8.83
N GLN A 16 4.19 -16.88 -9.42
CA GLN A 16 3.94 -16.87 -10.84
C GLN A 16 2.68 -16.09 -11.18
N ILE A 17 2.79 -15.20 -12.18
CA ILE A 17 1.64 -14.63 -12.87
C ILE A 17 1.44 -15.38 -14.17
N VAL A 18 0.26 -15.95 -14.30
CA VAL A 18 -0.16 -16.63 -15.51
C VAL A 18 -1.02 -15.68 -16.33
N ILE A 19 -0.58 -15.41 -17.58
CA ILE A 19 -1.39 -14.72 -18.57
C ILE A 19 -1.98 -15.76 -19.49
N THR A 20 -3.32 -15.85 -19.50
CA THR A 20 -4.04 -16.85 -20.28
C THR A 20 -4.48 -16.32 -21.64
N SER A 21 -4.54 -17.19 -22.62
CA SER A 21 -5.10 -16.82 -23.94
C SER A 21 -6.54 -16.32 -23.78
N GLY A 22 -6.86 -15.21 -24.43
CA GLY A 22 -8.17 -14.55 -24.32
C GLY A 22 -8.32 -13.60 -23.13
N GLU A 23 -7.32 -13.48 -22.27
CA GLU A 23 -7.35 -12.55 -21.15
C GLU A 23 -7.37 -11.08 -21.62
N ARG A 24 -8.15 -10.26 -20.94
CA ARG A 24 -8.30 -8.85 -21.28
C ARG A 24 -7.04 -8.05 -20.90
N LEU A 25 -6.74 -7.02 -21.69
CA LEU A 25 -5.57 -6.17 -21.47
C LEU A 25 -5.56 -5.46 -20.12
N ASP A 26 -6.71 -5.01 -19.65
CA ASP A 26 -6.84 -4.38 -18.33
C ASP A 26 -6.47 -5.33 -17.18
N SER A 27 -6.89 -6.59 -17.26
CA SER A 27 -6.50 -7.64 -16.31
C SER A 27 -4.99 -7.91 -16.34
N ILE A 28 -4.41 -7.96 -17.53
CA ILE A 28 -2.95 -8.14 -17.72
C ILE A 28 -2.18 -6.96 -17.11
N ILE A 29 -2.62 -5.73 -17.35
CA ILE A 29 -1.99 -4.51 -16.78
C ILE A 29 -2.08 -4.52 -15.27
N GLN A 30 -3.21 -4.91 -14.68
CA GLN A 30 -3.35 -5.08 -13.24
C GLN A 30 -2.32 -6.07 -12.69
N LYS A 31 -2.18 -7.24 -13.30
CA LYS A 31 -1.19 -8.24 -12.88
C LYS A 31 0.23 -7.70 -12.91
N PHE A 32 0.61 -6.94 -13.94
CA PHE A 32 1.92 -6.29 -13.99
C PHE A 32 2.09 -5.19 -12.94
N SER A 33 1.08 -4.38 -12.71
CA SER A 33 1.09 -3.36 -11.66
C SER A 33 1.30 -3.98 -10.29
N MET A 34 0.68 -5.13 -10.04
CA MET A 34 0.85 -5.90 -8.81
C MET A 34 2.29 -6.39 -8.63
N ILE A 35 2.94 -6.90 -9.67
CA ILE A 35 4.36 -7.31 -9.62
C ILE A 35 5.24 -6.11 -9.26
N LEU A 36 5.04 -4.98 -9.93
CA LEU A 36 5.87 -3.80 -9.77
C LEU A 36 5.72 -3.14 -8.40
N SER A 37 4.51 -3.16 -7.82
CA SER A 37 4.24 -2.55 -6.52
C SER A 37 4.69 -3.41 -5.33
N ASN A 38 4.66 -4.73 -5.47
CA ASN A 38 4.90 -5.65 -4.36
C ASN A 38 6.23 -6.40 -4.43
N GLY A 39 6.99 -6.22 -5.51
CA GLY A 39 8.19 -7.02 -5.78
C GLY A 39 7.87 -8.48 -6.15
N LEU A 40 8.74 -9.10 -6.89
CA LEU A 40 8.62 -10.50 -7.27
C LEU A 40 8.82 -11.38 -6.02
N GLY A 41 7.77 -12.02 -5.54
CA GLY A 41 7.90 -13.10 -4.58
C GLY A 41 7.24 -12.94 -3.21
N ALA A 42 6.54 -11.82 -2.92
CA ALA A 42 6.06 -11.58 -1.57
C ALA A 42 4.55 -11.77 -1.35
N CYS A 43 3.72 -11.76 -2.41
CA CYS A 43 2.27 -11.76 -2.26
C CYS A 43 1.61 -12.86 -3.07
N THR A 44 0.71 -13.60 -2.46
CA THR A 44 -0.20 -14.49 -3.18
C THR A 44 -1.30 -13.67 -3.87
N SER A 45 -1.94 -14.21 -4.90
CA SER A 45 -2.96 -13.50 -5.68
C SER A 45 -4.16 -12.99 -4.86
N ASN A 46 -4.36 -13.51 -3.66
CA ASN A 46 -5.43 -13.09 -2.77
C ASN A 46 -5.05 -11.94 -1.84
N ASP A 47 -3.77 -11.68 -1.63
CA ASP A 47 -3.27 -10.67 -0.69
C ASP A 47 -3.08 -9.28 -1.33
N LEU A 48 -3.14 -9.21 -2.65
CA LEU A 48 -2.73 -8.04 -3.44
C LEU A 48 -3.77 -6.91 -3.52
N GLN A 49 -4.98 -7.16 -3.10
CA GLN A 49 -6.11 -6.24 -3.33
C GLN A 49 -6.61 -5.55 -2.07
N HIS A 50 -5.96 -5.78 -0.93
CA HIS A 50 -6.49 -5.35 0.35
C HIS A 50 -6.01 -3.95 0.74
N ASP A 51 -4.75 -3.63 0.51
CA ASP A 51 -4.21 -2.32 0.85
C ASP A 51 -4.67 -1.26 -0.18
N PRO A 52 -4.89 -0.01 0.27
CA PRO A 52 -5.16 1.08 -0.65
C PRO A 52 -4.03 1.24 -1.67
N TYR A 53 -4.37 1.36 -2.94
CA TYR A 53 -3.38 1.51 -4.02
C TYR A 53 -3.01 2.97 -4.34
N ASN A 54 -3.69 3.92 -3.73
CA ASN A 54 -3.41 5.35 -3.89
C ASN A 54 -3.32 5.99 -2.50
N VAL A 55 -2.11 6.25 -2.05
CA VAL A 55 -1.81 6.86 -0.74
C VAL A 55 -0.92 8.07 -0.97
N TYR A 56 -1.28 9.22 -0.40
CA TYR A 56 -0.50 10.45 -0.51
C TYR A 56 -0.66 11.34 0.73
N ALA A 57 0.27 12.26 0.91
CA ALA A 57 0.18 13.24 1.99
C ALA A 57 -0.69 14.42 1.58
N GLY A 58 -1.57 14.84 2.47
CA GLY A 58 -2.31 16.09 2.41
C GLY A 58 -1.56 17.22 3.11
N THR A 59 -2.20 17.86 4.09
CA THR A 59 -1.57 18.94 4.88
C THR A 59 -0.49 18.39 5.79
N VAL A 60 0.67 19.04 5.79
CA VAL A 60 1.81 18.72 6.63
C VAL A 60 2.19 19.94 7.46
N THR A 61 2.34 19.75 8.77
CA THR A 61 2.84 20.77 9.71
C THR A 61 4.09 20.26 10.41
N SER A 62 4.70 21.06 11.26
CA SER A 62 5.86 20.66 12.05
C SER A 62 5.61 19.48 13.00
N SER A 63 4.34 19.18 13.31
CA SER A 63 3.98 18.12 14.26
C SER A 63 2.89 17.17 13.76
N THR A 64 2.38 17.36 12.55
CA THR A 64 1.31 16.53 11.99
C THR A 64 1.51 16.22 10.52
N ILE A 65 1.04 15.05 10.07
CA ILE A 65 0.93 14.69 8.65
C ILE A 65 -0.48 14.14 8.41
N SER A 66 -1.24 14.79 7.52
CA SER A 66 -2.48 14.22 7.01
C SER A 66 -2.17 13.21 5.91
N VAL A 67 -2.69 12.00 6.05
CA VAL A 67 -2.56 10.92 5.06
C VAL A 67 -3.92 10.73 4.40
N ILE A 68 -3.94 10.67 3.08
CA ILE A 68 -5.15 10.52 2.27
C ILE A 68 -4.97 9.27 1.41
N TRP A 69 -6.04 8.52 1.24
CA TRP A 69 -6.01 7.31 0.42
C TRP A 69 -7.30 7.11 -0.37
N SER A 70 -7.21 6.26 -1.39
CA SER A 70 -8.36 5.78 -2.16
C SER A 70 -8.09 4.36 -2.67
N GLY A 71 -9.10 3.74 -3.24
CA GLY A 71 -8.95 2.38 -3.77
C GLY A 71 -8.99 1.31 -2.68
N ILE A 72 -9.86 1.48 -1.70
CA ILE A 72 -10.07 0.51 -0.62
C ILE A 72 -10.80 -0.70 -1.20
N TRP A 73 -10.38 -1.89 -0.78
CA TRP A 73 -11.04 -3.13 -1.13
C TRP A 73 -12.45 -3.21 -0.51
N SER A 74 -13.42 -3.71 -1.29
CA SER A 74 -14.84 -3.71 -0.90
C SER A 74 -15.16 -4.56 0.34
N ASN A 75 -14.31 -5.57 0.63
CA ASN A 75 -14.46 -6.44 1.80
C ASN A 75 -13.50 -6.08 2.94
N SER A 76 -12.85 -4.91 2.86
CA SER A 76 -11.99 -4.43 3.95
C SER A 76 -12.81 -4.24 5.24
N THR A 77 -12.26 -4.71 6.35
CA THR A 77 -12.85 -4.54 7.69
C THR A 77 -12.34 -3.29 8.40
N GLY A 78 -11.43 -2.56 7.77
CA GLY A 78 -10.83 -1.34 8.28
C GLY A 78 -9.37 -1.20 7.88
N LEU A 79 -8.79 -0.04 8.15
CA LEU A 79 -7.42 0.30 7.78
C LEU A 79 -6.59 0.65 9.01
N ASN A 80 -5.32 0.30 8.95
CA ASN A 80 -4.30 0.67 9.94
C ASN A 80 -3.24 1.55 9.26
N ILE A 81 -2.83 2.59 9.95
CA ILE A 81 -1.77 3.49 9.50
C ILE A 81 -0.54 3.26 10.36
N TYR A 82 0.58 3.02 9.70
CA TYR A 82 1.87 2.87 10.35
C TYR A 82 2.83 3.95 9.87
N TYR A 83 3.65 4.42 10.77
CA TYR A 83 4.74 5.36 10.46
C TYR A 83 6.02 4.98 11.18
N ASP A 84 7.15 5.43 10.63
CA ASP A 84 8.47 5.29 11.23
C ASP A 84 9.37 6.39 10.70
N THR A 85 10.46 6.69 11.40
CA THR A 85 11.47 7.63 10.90
C THR A 85 12.30 7.01 9.79
N GLN A 86 12.64 7.78 8.77
CA GLN A 86 13.41 7.27 7.62
C GLN A 86 14.89 7.11 7.95
N VAL A 87 15.46 8.02 8.72
CA VAL A 87 16.93 8.09 8.95
C VAL A 87 17.38 7.17 10.08
N THR A 88 16.57 7.06 11.13
CA THR A 88 16.84 6.20 12.28
C THR A 88 15.61 5.33 12.55
N PRO A 89 15.37 4.31 11.72
CA PRO A 89 14.20 3.47 11.89
C PRO A 89 14.20 2.77 13.25
N SER A 90 13.12 2.95 13.99
CA SER A 90 12.91 2.29 15.29
C SER A 90 11.90 1.14 15.23
N GLY A 91 11.33 0.94 14.05
CA GLY A 91 10.24 0.02 13.79
C GLY A 91 8.91 0.75 13.58
N TRP A 92 8.00 0.08 12.90
CA TRP A 92 6.70 0.65 12.55
C TRP A 92 5.84 0.93 13.81
N THR A 93 5.39 2.16 13.96
CA THR A 93 4.47 2.61 15.00
C THR A 93 3.06 2.69 14.42
N LEU A 94 2.08 2.11 15.11
CA LEU A 94 0.66 2.21 14.74
C LEU A 94 0.13 3.59 15.16
N ALA A 95 -0.43 4.34 14.21
CA ALA A 95 -0.95 5.69 14.45
C ALA A 95 -2.37 5.73 15.01
N ASN A 96 -3.20 4.75 14.63
CA ASN A 96 -4.62 4.67 15.02
C ASN A 96 -4.84 3.58 16.07
N ALA A 97 -5.54 3.90 17.14
CA ALA A 97 -5.82 2.95 18.23
C ALA A 97 -6.79 1.82 17.84
N THR A 98 -7.69 2.09 16.87
CA THR A 98 -8.65 1.12 16.33
C THR A 98 -8.65 1.23 14.81
N PRO A 99 -8.94 0.14 14.06
CA PRO A 99 -9.01 0.19 12.62
C PRO A 99 -9.95 1.29 12.13
N ILE A 100 -9.49 2.08 11.16
CA ILE A 100 -10.25 3.17 10.57
C ILE A 100 -11.29 2.57 9.63
N VAL A 101 -12.55 2.95 9.80
CA VAL A 101 -13.65 2.45 8.98
C VAL A 101 -13.47 2.85 7.51
N THR A 102 -13.87 1.97 6.60
CA THR A 102 -13.62 2.10 5.15
C THR A 102 -14.34 3.27 4.47
N THR A 103 -15.30 3.89 5.16
CA THR A 103 -15.97 5.12 4.68
C THR A 103 -15.14 6.39 4.87
N VAL A 104 -14.05 6.30 5.64
CA VAL A 104 -13.10 7.41 5.86
C VAL A 104 -11.93 7.25 4.89
N SER A 105 -11.51 8.34 4.27
CA SER A 105 -10.43 8.37 3.28
C SER A 105 -9.21 9.18 3.70
N ASN A 106 -9.15 9.62 4.94
CA ASN A 106 -8.01 10.36 5.48
C ASN A 106 -7.83 10.11 6.98
N TYR A 107 -6.61 10.39 7.46
CA TYR A 107 -6.27 10.37 8.87
C TYR A 107 -5.10 11.32 9.13
N THR A 108 -5.08 11.98 10.27
CA THR A 108 -3.98 12.86 10.65
C THR A 108 -3.14 12.22 11.75
N ILE A 109 -1.90 11.92 11.43
CA ILE A 109 -0.89 11.50 12.40
C ILE A 109 -0.44 12.74 13.18
N THR A 110 -0.43 12.66 14.49
CA THR A 110 -0.08 13.77 15.39
C THR A 110 1.14 13.44 16.23
N ASN A 111 1.65 14.44 16.98
CA ASN A 111 2.81 14.30 17.87
C ASN A 111 4.09 13.88 17.15
N LEU A 112 4.25 14.32 15.90
CA LEU A 112 5.47 14.12 15.14
C LEU A 112 6.54 15.16 15.51
N VAL A 113 7.79 14.81 15.25
CA VAL A 113 8.94 15.71 15.46
C VAL A 113 9.14 16.57 14.24
N ALA A 114 9.41 17.87 14.44
CA ALA A 114 9.71 18.82 13.37
C ALA A 114 11.02 18.43 12.65
N SER A 115 11.17 18.89 11.40
CA SER A 115 12.35 18.65 10.56
C SER A 115 12.76 17.17 10.46
N THR A 116 11.78 16.26 10.45
CA THR A 116 12.02 14.82 10.48
C THR A 116 11.39 14.16 9.26
N ALA A 117 12.15 13.31 8.60
CA ALA A 117 11.67 12.48 7.47
C ALA A 117 11.00 11.21 8.01
N TYR A 118 9.77 10.99 7.56
CA TYR A 118 8.95 9.83 7.90
C TYR A 118 8.65 8.98 6.68
N LYS A 119 8.54 7.67 6.89
CA LYS A 119 7.91 6.72 5.99
C LYS A 119 6.57 6.31 6.58
N ILE A 120 5.55 6.26 5.76
CA ILE A 120 4.15 6.00 6.16
C ILE A 120 3.55 4.97 5.23
N LYS A 121 2.77 4.07 5.76
CA LYS A 121 1.98 3.09 5.01
C LYS A 121 0.58 2.96 5.57
N VAL A 122 -0.38 2.67 4.69
CA VAL A 122 -1.77 2.34 5.03
C VAL A 122 -2.02 0.89 4.65
N VAL A 123 -2.44 0.09 5.62
CA VAL A 123 -2.56 -1.37 5.50
C VAL A 123 -3.99 -1.78 5.82
N ASP A 124 -4.57 -2.67 5.04
CA ASP A 124 -5.85 -3.29 5.38
C ASP A 124 -5.72 -4.13 6.66
N ASN A 125 -6.70 -4.02 7.54
CA ASN A 125 -6.70 -4.72 8.83
C ASN A 125 -6.71 -6.26 8.68
N GLY A 126 -7.22 -6.76 7.56
CA GLY A 126 -7.23 -8.19 7.24
C GLY A 126 -6.04 -8.65 6.40
N ASN A 127 -5.10 -7.75 6.06
CA ASN A 127 -3.98 -8.12 5.20
C ASN A 127 -2.92 -8.93 5.95
N SER A 128 -2.41 -9.97 5.29
CA SER A 128 -1.27 -10.70 5.83
C SER A 128 0.01 -9.86 5.69
N ALA A 129 0.92 -10.01 6.66
CA ALA A 129 2.20 -9.30 6.68
C ALA A 129 3.13 -9.63 5.47
N ALA A 130 2.70 -10.52 4.56
CA ALA A 130 3.47 -10.96 3.41
C ALA A 130 3.52 -9.94 2.26
N CYS A 131 2.54 -9.04 2.17
CA CYS A 131 2.49 -8.01 1.13
C CYS A 131 3.14 -6.71 1.58
N LYS A 132 3.89 -6.08 0.68
CA LYS A 132 4.44 -4.75 0.93
C LYS A 132 3.43 -3.70 0.49
N PRO A 133 2.79 -2.99 1.43
CA PRO A 133 1.95 -1.84 1.12
C PRO A 133 2.79 -0.72 0.48
N ILE A 134 2.12 0.20 -0.21
CA ILE A 134 2.77 1.41 -0.72
C ILE A 134 3.28 2.23 0.48
N GLU A 135 4.57 2.56 0.46
CA GLU A 135 5.18 3.46 1.43
C GLU A 135 5.34 4.85 0.80
N ILE A 136 4.86 5.88 1.49
CA ILE A 136 5.14 7.27 1.13
C ILE A 136 6.21 7.84 2.03
N LEU A 137 7.05 8.69 1.45
CA LEU A 137 8.11 9.41 2.16
C LEU A 137 7.72 10.88 2.27
N ILE A 138 7.69 11.41 3.48
CA ILE A 138 7.29 12.78 3.74
C ILE A 138 8.08 13.37 4.90
N SER A 139 8.43 14.66 4.84
CA SER A 139 9.14 15.34 5.91
C SER A 139 8.27 16.41 6.54
N THR A 140 8.29 16.47 7.87
CA THR A 140 7.73 17.60 8.61
C THR A 140 8.63 18.82 8.43
N PRO A 141 8.08 20.04 8.22
CA PRO A 141 8.86 21.27 8.19
C PRO A 141 9.46 21.60 9.56
N ALA A 142 10.30 22.60 9.60
CA ALA A 142 10.78 23.20 10.85
C ALA A 142 9.60 23.79 11.66
N ALA A 143 9.77 23.84 12.94
CA ALA A 143 8.80 24.45 13.85
C ALA A 143 8.75 25.99 13.69
#